data_63fcebc55ffabce6c278c9026d510604
#
_entry.id   63fcebc55ffabce6c278c9026d510604
#
_cell.length_a   1.000
_cell.length_b   1.000
_cell.length_c   1.000
_cell.angle_alpha   90.00
_cell.angle_beta   90.00
_cell.angle_gamma   90.00
#
_symmetry.space_group_name_H-M   'P 1'
#
loop_
_entity.id
_entity.type
_entity.pdbx_description
1 polymer ?
#
loop_
_entity_poly.entity_id
_entity_poly.type
_entity_poly.pdbx_seq_one_letter_code
_entity_poly.pdbx_strand_id
1 'polypeptide(L)'
;MSKSKTFFRLMRYMLRYKGLSILALLFILMTSIVATAIPLLAQYYIDHYITKNIAKAGLYILIIYFGLFILRVVFTFLGEYYFAKVAHSIVRDLRNDSFANLQKLGISYFDKTPVGSVVSRLTNDTQAVADMFGTIFSSFLNTILMFVVTLSAMIALSWQLTIYMILFIPVMVGSVYLYQKLSSRLVEISRAKISEMNTKLSESIEGMKIIQAFNQEQRLIDEFGEVNNEHLRYYTKSLKVDSLLLRPAMALFKVLAYGVIVMYFGLSFESAGFTAGIIYAFIQYTNQLFNPLIKLMQNFSILQTSIISAGRVFTLIDNEEYEPEQKESDYKISHGDIEFKNVSFSYDGKRDVLKNISFSVKNGESIAFVGATGSGKSSIMNLFLRFYDYDRGEILIDGVNIKDYSSKELRNSVGLVLQDPFLYHGTVESNIKMYNEELTREDVIEAAKFVDAHNFIDKLEDKYDSLVTERGSTFSSGERQLLTFARTIASKPKILILDEATANIDSETEELIQHSLEKMRKGRTTIAIAHRLSTIQDSNCIYVLDKGEIIESGTHDELIALKGNYYKMYQLQAGMLNK
;
A
#
# COMPACT_ATOMS: atom_id res chain seq x y z
N MET A 1 -5.21 -15.62 3.90
CA MET A 1 -6.18 -15.85 5.01
C MET A 1 -7.59 -16.13 4.47
N SER A 2 -8.41 -16.97 5.18
CA SER A 2 -9.84 -17.11 4.86
C SER A 2 -10.59 -15.81 5.15
N LYS A 3 -11.58 -15.43 4.30
CA LYS A 3 -12.41 -14.20 4.47
C LYS A 3 -12.99 -14.08 5.89
N SER A 4 -13.41 -15.19 6.49
CA SER A 4 -13.92 -15.24 7.86
C SER A 4 -12.86 -14.89 8.91
N LYS A 5 -11.65 -15.43 8.80
CA LYS A 5 -10.53 -15.10 9.71
C LYS A 5 -10.14 -13.62 9.62
N THR A 6 -10.13 -13.06 8.42
CA THR A 6 -9.87 -11.62 8.19
C THR A 6 -10.91 -10.76 8.90
N PHE A 7 -12.20 -11.08 8.74
CA PHE A 7 -13.28 -10.35 9.40
C PHE A 7 -13.18 -10.40 10.93
N PHE A 8 -12.96 -11.57 11.53
CA PHE A 8 -12.80 -11.69 12.99
C PHE A 8 -11.58 -10.93 13.51
N ARG A 9 -10.49 -10.90 12.75
CA ARG A 9 -9.31 -10.11 13.11
C ARG A 9 -9.60 -8.61 13.09
N LEU A 10 -10.34 -8.10 12.10
CA LEU A 10 -10.82 -6.72 12.07
C LEU A 10 -11.68 -6.38 13.30
N MET A 11 -12.60 -7.29 13.68
CA MET A 11 -13.40 -7.09 14.89
C MET A 11 -12.54 -6.96 16.15
N ARG A 12 -11.40 -7.65 16.23
CA ARG A 12 -10.46 -7.50 17.35
C ARG A 12 -9.85 -6.10 17.41
N TYR A 13 -9.58 -5.44 16.28
CA TYR A 13 -9.15 -4.02 16.26
C TYR A 13 -10.26 -3.12 16.79
N MET A 14 -11.51 -3.35 16.43
CA MET A 14 -12.64 -2.59 16.95
C MET A 14 -12.78 -2.71 18.48
N LEU A 15 -12.48 -3.89 19.05
CA LEU A 15 -12.54 -4.11 20.50
C LEU A 15 -11.50 -3.28 21.29
N ARG A 16 -10.43 -2.78 20.66
CA ARG A 16 -9.50 -1.83 21.28
C ARG A 16 -10.21 -0.50 21.64
N TYR A 17 -11.27 -0.15 20.89
CA TYR A 17 -12.05 1.09 21.04
C TYR A 17 -13.45 0.86 21.59
N LYS A 18 -13.60 -0.16 22.48
CA LYS A 18 -14.90 -0.59 23.02
C LYS A 18 -15.74 0.55 23.60
N GLY A 19 -15.12 1.51 24.32
CA GLY A 19 -15.84 2.65 24.90
C GLY A 19 -16.48 3.55 23.85
N LEU A 20 -15.73 3.94 22.80
CA LEU A 20 -16.26 4.74 21.70
C LEU A 20 -17.30 3.97 20.88
N SER A 21 -17.11 2.66 20.67
CA SER A 21 -18.04 1.80 19.96
C SER A 21 -19.36 1.66 20.71
N ILE A 22 -19.34 1.47 22.02
CA ILE A 22 -20.54 1.42 22.87
C ILE A 22 -21.28 2.74 22.83
N LEU A 23 -20.55 3.86 22.92
CA LEU A 23 -21.15 5.20 22.85
C LEU A 23 -21.83 5.45 21.50
N ALA A 24 -21.17 5.08 20.40
CA ALA A 24 -21.76 5.16 19.05
C ALA A 24 -23.04 4.31 18.94
N LEU A 25 -22.99 3.06 19.43
CA LEU A 25 -24.16 2.17 19.47
C LEU A 25 -25.33 2.76 20.28
N LEU A 26 -25.03 3.39 21.42
CA LEU A 26 -26.04 4.04 22.25
C LEU A 26 -26.72 5.18 21.49
N PHE A 27 -25.97 6.02 20.78
CA PHE A 27 -26.55 7.10 19.98
C PHE A 27 -27.36 6.56 18.79
N ILE A 28 -26.92 5.49 18.12
CA ILE A 28 -27.69 4.82 17.05
C ILE A 28 -28.99 4.25 17.61
N LEU A 29 -28.96 3.63 18.80
CA LEU A 29 -30.17 3.15 19.47
C LEU A 29 -31.12 4.29 19.80
N MET A 30 -30.64 5.39 20.37
CA MET A 30 -31.43 6.58 20.64
C MET A 30 -32.05 7.16 19.36
N THR A 31 -31.27 7.20 18.27
CA THR A 31 -31.79 7.60 16.95
C THR A 31 -32.98 6.72 16.52
N SER A 32 -32.85 5.39 16.69
CA SER A 32 -33.91 4.44 16.32
C SER A 32 -35.16 4.60 17.18
N ILE A 33 -35.00 4.80 18.49
CA ILE A 33 -36.10 5.04 19.42
C ILE A 33 -36.84 6.34 19.06
N VAL A 34 -36.10 7.43 18.88
CA VAL A 34 -36.71 8.74 18.53
C VAL A 34 -37.38 8.67 17.16
N ALA A 35 -36.74 8.03 16.16
CA ALA A 35 -37.32 7.85 14.84
C ALA A 35 -38.66 7.08 14.87
N THR A 36 -38.77 6.10 15.76
CA THR A 36 -40.01 5.31 15.95
C THR A 36 -41.07 6.06 16.78
N ALA A 37 -40.66 6.93 17.70
CA ALA A 37 -41.56 7.75 18.49
C ALA A 37 -42.27 8.83 17.66
N ILE A 38 -41.64 9.34 16.60
CA ILE A 38 -42.21 10.40 15.74
C ILE A 38 -43.55 9.96 15.10
N PRO A 39 -43.67 8.81 14.44
CA PRO A 39 -44.96 8.35 13.91
C PRO A 39 -46.03 8.06 14.99
N LEU A 40 -45.62 7.61 16.20
CA LEU A 40 -46.55 7.43 17.33
C LEU A 40 -47.13 8.75 17.80
N LEU A 41 -46.27 9.79 17.92
CA LEU A 41 -46.74 11.11 18.30
C LEU A 41 -47.70 11.70 17.24
N ALA A 42 -47.36 11.50 15.96
CA ALA A 42 -48.25 11.94 14.87
C ALA A 42 -49.57 11.19 14.87
N GLN A 43 -49.55 9.86 15.10
CA GLN A 43 -50.75 9.04 15.30
C GLN A 43 -51.63 9.62 16.42
N TYR A 44 -51.04 9.85 17.59
CA TYR A 44 -51.78 10.41 18.74
C TYR A 44 -52.44 11.77 18.41
N TYR A 45 -51.70 12.64 17.69
CA TYR A 45 -52.23 13.95 17.27
C TYR A 45 -53.41 13.80 16.28
N ILE A 46 -53.30 12.91 15.29
CA ILE A 46 -54.36 12.66 14.32
C ILE A 46 -55.62 12.16 15.03
N ASP A 47 -55.47 11.16 15.91
CA ASP A 47 -56.62 10.47 16.51
C ASP A 47 -57.32 11.31 17.61
N HIS A 48 -56.61 12.15 18.35
CA HIS A 48 -57.19 12.87 19.46
C HIS A 48 -57.55 14.33 19.16
N TYR A 49 -56.92 14.93 18.13
CA TYR A 49 -57.08 16.37 17.87
C TYR A 49 -57.63 16.64 16.46
N ILE A 50 -57.15 16.00 15.43
CA ILE A 50 -57.63 16.24 14.05
C ILE A 50 -59.01 15.64 13.87
N THR A 51 -59.20 14.36 14.17
CA THR A 51 -60.49 13.65 13.99
C THR A 51 -61.59 14.22 14.84
N LYS A 52 -61.28 14.89 15.95
CA LYS A 52 -62.26 15.57 16.85
C LYS A 52 -62.46 17.03 16.52
N ASN A 53 -61.92 17.56 15.44
CA ASN A 53 -61.98 18.98 15.04
C ASN A 53 -61.45 20.00 16.10
N ILE A 54 -60.56 19.57 16.99
CA ILE A 54 -59.94 20.42 18.03
C ILE A 54 -58.42 20.60 17.78
N ALA A 55 -57.97 20.61 16.51
CA ALA A 55 -56.55 20.65 16.12
C ALA A 55 -55.77 21.81 16.77
N LYS A 56 -56.41 22.96 16.95
CA LYS A 56 -55.76 24.12 17.60
C LYS A 56 -55.32 23.84 19.05
N ALA A 57 -56.08 23.02 19.80
CA ALA A 57 -55.73 22.67 21.19
C ALA A 57 -54.49 21.76 21.28
N GLY A 58 -54.12 21.08 20.18
CA GLY A 58 -52.95 20.19 20.10
C GLY A 58 -51.66 20.86 19.55
N LEU A 59 -51.61 22.19 19.37
CA LEU A 59 -50.45 22.86 18.75
C LEU A 59 -49.15 22.61 19.52
N TYR A 60 -49.20 22.40 20.83
CA TYR A 60 -48.02 22.07 21.63
C TYR A 60 -47.37 20.73 21.18
N ILE A 61 -48.13 19.79 20.62
CA ILE A 61 -47.62 18.52 20.10
C ILE A 61 -46.71 18.76 18.88
N LEU A 62 -47.00 19.80 18.09
CA LEU A 62 -46.12 20.17 16.97
C LEU A 62 -44.76 20.64 17.47
N ILE A 63 -44.68 21.34 18.60
CA ILE A 63 -43.43 21.76 19.20
C ILE A 63 -42.62 20.51 19.63
N ILE A 64 -43.30 19.55 20.29
CA ILE A 64 -42.66 18.26 20.67
C ILE A 64 -42.20 17.48 19.43
N TYR A 65 -43.02 17.48 18.39
CA TYR A 65 -42.70 16.79 17.11
C TYR A 65 -41.43 17.36 16.47
N PHE A 66 -41.32 18.69 16.35
CA PHE A 66 -40.10 19.36 15.89
C PHE A 66 -38.91 19.14 16.82
N GLY A 67 -39.13 19.15 18.14
CA GLY A 67 -38.10 18.82 19.13
C GLY A 67 -37.54 17.40 18.92
N LEU A 68 -38.41 16.42 18.68
CA LEU A 68 -37.98 15.05 18.37
C LEU A 68 -37.19 14.95 17.05
N PHE A 69 -37.56 15.73 16.01
CA PHE A 69 -36.76 15.80 14.80
C PHE A 69 -35.36 16.35 15.03
N ILE A 70 -35.25 17.45 15.77
CA ILE A 70 -33.96 18.03 16.14
C ILE A 70 -33.14 17.02 16.96
N LEU A 71 -33.74 16.38 17.95
CA LEU A 71 -33.10 15.37 18.78
C LEU A 71 -32.61 14.17 17.95
N ARG A 72 -33.40 13.72 17.00
CA ARG A 72 -33.01 12.67 16.03
C ARG A 72 -31.79 13.08 15.23
N VAL A 73 -31.75 14.31 14.70
CA VAL A 73 -30.59 14.82 13.94
C VAL A 73 -29.35 14.84 14.80
N VAL A 74 -29.45 15.33 16.04
CA VAL A 74 -28.33 15.37 16.99
C VAL A 74 -27.81 13.95 17.29
N PHE A 75 -28.69 13.01 17.60
CA PHE A 75 -28.27 11.63 17.89
C PHE A 75 -27.69 10.94 16.66
N THR A 76 -28.25 11.16 15.47
CA THR A 76 -27.69 10.64 14.22
C THR A 76 -26.28 11.17 14.00
N PHE A 77 -26.10 12.48 14.12
CA PHE A 77 -24.77 13.12 13.99
C PHE A 77 -23.76 12.54 14.99
N LEU A 78 -24.12 12.45 16.26
CA LEU A 78 -23.24 11.90 17.29
C LEU A 78 -22.91 10.43 17.04
N GLY A 79 -23.89 9.62 16.64
CA GLY A 79 -23.70 8.22 16.30
C GLY A 79 -22.72 8.03 15.15
N GLU A 80 -22.92 8.75 14.04
CA GLU A 80 -22.06 8.71 12.86
C GLU A 80 -20.65 9.26 13.19
N TYR A 81 -20.55 10.35 13.94
CA TYR A 81 -19.27 10.95 14.34
C TYR A 81 -18.41 9.98 15.16
N TYR A 82 -18.98 9.39 16.22
CA TYR A 82 -18.22 8.45 17.06
C TYR A 82 -17.87 7.17 16.31
N PHE A 83 -18.75 6.72 15.43
CA PHE A 83 -18.47 5.54 14.60
C PHE A 83 -17.36 5.80 13.59
N ALA A 84 -17.37 6.96 12.92
CA ALA A 84 -16.30 7.39 12.04
C ALA A 84 -14.96 7.53 12.79
N LYS A 85 -14.99 8.07 14.02
CA LYS A 85 -13.81 8.16 14.89
C LYS A 85 -13.23 6.78 15.20
N VAL A 86 -14.05 5.78 15.47
CA VAL A 86 -13.61 4.38 15.66
C VAL A 86 -13.00 3.84 14.36
N ALA A 87 -13.66 4.02 13.22
CA ALA A 87 -13.18 3.56 11.91
C ALA A 87 -11.79 4.12 11.58
N HIS A 88 -11.61 5.43 11.69
CA HIS A 88 -10.32 6.07 11.42
C HIS A 88 -9.23 5.73 12.46
N SER A 89 -9.61 5.45 13.72
CA SER A 89 -8.65 4.95 14.73
C SER A 89 -8.15 3.55 14.39
N ILE A 90 -9.02 2.67 13.90
CA ILE A 90 -8.64 1.33 13.42
C ILE A 90 -7.69 1.46 12.23
N VAL A 91 -7.97 2.34 11.27
CA VAL A 91 -7.11 2.58 10.10
C VAL A 91 -5.74 3.09 10.50
N ARG A 92 -5.70 4.04 11.43
CA ARG A 92 -4.42 4.54 12.00
C ARG A 92 -3.59 3.39 12.57
N ASP A 93 -4.19 2.54 13.39
CA ASP A 93 -3.48 1.41 13.99
C ASP A 93 -3.01 0.41 12.93
N LEU A 94 -3.86 0.09 11.94
CA LEU A 94 -3.48 -0.80 10.82
C LEU A 94 -2.31 -0.23 10.00
N ARG A 95 -2.31 1.09 9.73
CA ARG A 95 -1.20 1.75 9.03
C ARG A 95 0.09 1.69 9.84
N ASN A 96 0.00 1.98 11.13
CA ASN A 96 1.16 1.93 12.02
C ASN A 96 1.72 0.51 12.13
N ASP A 97 0.86 -0.49 12.36
CA ASP A 97 1.27 -1.89 12.46
C ASP A 97 1.90 -2.38 11.13
N SER A 98 1.28 -2.01 9.99
CA SER A 98 1.80 -2.35 8.65
C SER A 98 3.14 -1.69 8.36
N PHE A 99 3.27 -0.40 8.67
CA PHE A 99 4.51 0.35 8.44
C PHE A 99 5.63 -0.12 9.35
N ALA A 100 5.32 -0.40 10.62
CA ALA A 100 6.28 -0.95 11.57
C ALA A 100 6.83 -2.31 11.12
N ASN A 101 5.98 -3.18 10.54
CA ASN A 101 6.46 -4.45 9.99
C ASN A 101 7.25 -4.23 8.69
N LEU A 102 6.79 -3.33 7.81
CA LEU A 102 7.48 -3.01 6.55
C LEU A 102 8.95 -2.60 6.78
N GLN A 103 9.21 -1.83 7.85
CA GLN A 103 10.58 -1.40 8.21
C GLN A 103 11.49 -2.54 8.69
N LYS A 104 10.94 -3.70 8.99
CA LYS A 104 11.70 -4.90 9.43
C LYS A 104 11.95 -5.88 8.29
N LEU A 105 11.24 -5.72 7.17
CA LEU A 105 11.35 -6.64 6.04
C LEU A 105 12.70 -6.46 5.34
N GLY A 106 13.29 -7.58 4.94
CA GLY A 106 14.54 -7.62 4.18
C GLY A 106 14.38 -7.18 2.73
N ILE A 107 15.50 -6.89 2.07
CA ILE A 107 15.56 -6.53 0.65
C ILE A 107 14.90 -7.61 -0.22
N SER A 108 14.99 -8.88 0.17
CA SER A 108 14.34 -10.00 -0.53
C SER A 108 12.84 -9.83 -0.76
N TYR A 109 12.14 -9.13 0.13
CA TYR A 109 10.73 -8.78 -0.03
C TYR A 109 10.54 -7.69 -1.10
N PHE A 110 11.37 -6.66 -1.07
CA PHE A 110 11.27 -5.50 -1.99
C PHE A 110 11.67 -5.87 -3.42
N ASP A 111 12.59 -6.80 -3.60
CA ASP A 111 12.98 -7.30 -4.92
C ASP A 111 11.84 -8.07 -5.62
N LYS A 112 10.96 -8.72 -4.84
CA LYS A 112 9.82 -9.50 -5.36
C LYS A 112 8.53 -8.71 -5.45
N THR A 113 8.42 -7.58 -4.70
CA THR A 113 7.16 -6.85 -4.54
C THR A 113 7.27 -5.43 -5.10
N PRO A 114 6.47 -5.07 -6.13
CA PRO A 114 6.47 -3.71 -6.66
C PRO A 114 6.12 -2.67 -5.59
N VAL A 115 6.89 -1.58 -5.52
CA VAL A 115 6.72 -0.50 -4.54
C VAL A 115 5.28 0.08 -4.56
N GLY A 116 4.70 0.27 -5.74
CA GLY A 116 3.32 0.75 -5.90
C GLY A 116 2.28 -0.16 -5.23
N SER A 117 2.51 -1.48 -5.20
CA SER A 117 1.65 -2.44 -4.48
C SER A 117 1.72 -2.24 -2.97
N VAL A 118 2.92 -1.98 -2.43
CA VAL A 118 3.12 -1.72 -0.99
C VAL A 118 2.45 -0.41 -0.58
N VAL A 119 2.66 0.65 -1.36
CA VAL A 119 2.01 1.96 -1.13
C VAL A 119 0.49 1.80 -1.16
N SER A 120 -0.07 1.10 -2.15
CA SER A 120 -1.52 0.86 -2.26
C SER A 120 -2.08 0.09 -1.06
N ARG A 121 -1.35 -0.87 -0.50
CA ARG A 121 -1.76 -1.59 0.73
C ARG A 121 -1.84 -0.67 1.94
N LEU A 122 -0.88 0.26 2.09
CA LEU A 122 -0.83 1.21 3.21
C LEU A 122 -1.86 2.35 3.08
N THR A 123 -2.25 2.72 1.86
CA THR A 123 -3.16 3.84 1.58
C THR A 123 -4.56 3.36 1.22
N ASN A 124 -4.74 2.82 0.02
CA ASN A 124 -6.06 2.48 -0.53
C ASN A 124 -6.72 1.31 0.19
N ASP A 125 -5.97 0.23 0.49
CA ASP A 125 -6.53 -0.95 1.15
C ASP A 125 -6.91 -0.66 2.61
N THR A 126 -6.14 0.16 3.32
CA THR A 126 -6.53 0.62 4.67
C THR A 126 -7.72 1.56 4.64
N GLN A 127 -7.85 2.42 3.59
CA GLN A 127 -9.02 3.27 3.41
C GLN A 127 -10.29 2.45 3.15
N ALA A 128 -10.21 1.38 2.36
CA ALA A 128 -11.33 0.47 2.16
C ALA A 128 -11.81 -0.18 3.49
N VAL A 129 -10.92 -0.37 4.46
CA VAL A 129 -11.28 -0.80 5.82
C VAL A 129 -12.02 0.30 6.58
N ALA A 130 -11.62 1.59 6.42
CA ALA A 130 -12.36 2.71 7.01
C ALA A 130 -13.80 2.76 6.48
N ASP A 131 -13.96 2.62 5.16
CA ASP A 131 -15.28 2.64 4.50
C ASP A 131 -16.15 1.47 4.96
N MET A 132 -15.56 0.30 5.19
CA MET A 132 -16.26 -0.85 5.75
C MET A 132 -16.82 -0.54 7.15
N PHE A 133 -16.02 -0.05 8.06
CA PHE A 133 -16.48 0.28 9.40
C PHE A 133 -17.40 1.50 9.40
N GLY A 134 -16.96 2.62 8.81
CA GLY A 134 -17.67 3.89 8.85
C GLY A 134 -19.05 3.85 8.18
N THR A 135 -19.16 3.16 7.02
CA THR A 135 -20.38 3.18 6.22
C THR A 135 -21.20 1.89 6.36
N ILE A 136 -20.54 0.73 6.20
CA ILE A 136 -21.28 -0.53 6.08
C ILE A 136 -21.68 -1.06 7.44
N PHE A 137 -20.71 -1.16 8.36
CA PHE A 137 -20.96 -1.73 9.68
C PHE A 137 -21.89 -0.82 10.50
N SER A 138 -21.71 0.50 10.40
CA SER A 138 -22.61 1.50 10.97
C SER A 138 -24.04 1.33 10.40
N SER A 139 -24.20 1.25 9.07
CA SER A 139 -25.50 1.04 8.44
C SER A 139 -26.15 -0.28 8.82
N PHE A 140 -25.36 -1.35 8.96
CA PHE A 140 -25.85 -2.66 9.36
C PHE A 140 -26.41 -2.65 10.79
N LEU A 141 -25.65 -2.06 11.74
CA LEU A 141 -26.09 -1.92 13.12
C LEU A 141 -27.33 -1.02 13.24
N ASN A 142 -27.32 0.12 12.54
CA ASN A 142 -28.47 1.00 12.50
C ASN A 142 -29.72 0.29 11.94
N THR A 143 -29.57 -0.52 10.86
CA THR A 143 -30.66 -1.29 10.29
C THR A 143 -31.22 -2.31 11.29
N ILE A 144 -30.37 -3.06 11.97
CA ILE A 144 -30.81 -4.06 12.98
C ILE A 144 -31.56 -3.37 14.11
N LEU A 145 -31.00 -2.31 14.70
CA LEU A 145 -31.62 -1.59 15.81
C LEU A 145 -32.94 -0.95 15.40
N MET A 146 -32.96 -0.27 14.24
CA MET A 146 -34.16 0.30 13.66
C MET A 146 -35.23 -0.76 13.43
N PHE A 147 -34.84 -1.93 12.89
CA PHE A 147 -35.75 -3.04 12.64
C PHE A 147 -36.39 -3.57 13.93
N VAL A 148 -35.58 -3.81 14.97
CA VAL A 148 -36.09 -4.30 16.26
C VAL A 148 -37.01 -3.30 16.90
N VAL A 149 -36.65 -2.02 16.97
CA VAL A 149 -37.45 -0.96 17.62
C VAL A 149 -38.75 -0.71 16.86
N THR A 150 -38.66 -0.65 15.51
CA THR A 150 -39.87 -0.43 14.66
C THR A 150 -40.83 -1.60 14.73
N LEU A 151 -40.34 -2.85 14.66
CA LEU A 151 -41.22 -4.03 14.80
C LEU A 151 -41.87 -4.08 16.18
N SER A 152 -41.14 -3.76 17.24
CA SER A 152 -41.73 -3.70 18.60
C SER A 152 -42.87 -2.70 18.68
N ALA A 153 -42.73 -1.52 18.06
CA ALA A 153 -43.77 -0.51 18.00
C ALA A 153 -45.00 -0.98 17.14
N MET A 154 -44.73 -1.63 16.00
CA MET A 154 -45.79 -2.18 15.15
C MET A 154 -46.60 -3.26 15.87
N ILE A 155 -45.94 -4.17 16.59
CA ILE A 155 -46.61 -5.22 17.38
C ILE A 155 -47.48 -4.62 18.46
N ALA A 156 -46.99 -3.55 19.14
CA ALA A 156 -47.74 -2.86 20.19
C ALA A 156 -49.01 -2.16 19.64
N LEU A 157 -48.98 -1.68 18.38
CA LEU A 157 -50.16 -1.08 17.73
C LEU A 157 -51.16 -2.10 17.17
N SER A 158 -50.67 -3.12 16.46
CA SER A 158 -51.50 -4.22 15.92
C SER A 158 -50.59 -5.39 15.56
N TRP A 159 -50.60 -6.45 16.38
CA TRP A 159 -49.83 -7.66 16.11
C TRP A 159 -50.30 -8.39 14.84
N GLN A 160 -51.57 -8.35 14.54
CA GLN A 160 -52.18 -9.01 13.37
C GLN A 160 -51.65 -8.40 12.06
N LEU A 161 -51.69 -7.06 11.93
CA LEU A 161 -51.17 -6.38 10.75
C LEU A 161 -49.66 -6.51 10.63
N THR A 162 -48.95 -6.57 11.76
CA THR A 162 -47.48 -6.76 11.75
C THR A 162 -47.10 -8.11 11.15
N ILE A 163 -47.88 -9.19 11.37
CA ILE A 163 -47.61 -10.49 10.73
C ILE A 163 -47.66 -10.38 9.21
N TYR A 164 -48.62 -9.66 8.64
CA TYR A 164 -48.68 -9.45 7.18
C TYR A 164 -47.44 -8.67 6.69
N MET A 165 -46.97 -7.70 7.44
CA MET A 165 -45.74 -6.96 7.08
C MET A 165 -44.50 -7.82 7.13
N ILE A 166 -44.36 -8.70 8.14
CA ILE A 166 -43.25 -9.64 8.26
C ILE A 166 -43.22 -10.60 7.06
N LEU A 167 -44.35 -10.98 6.49
CA LEU A 167 -44.41 -11.86 5.32
C LEU A 167 -43.69 -11.26 4.08
N PHE A 168 -43.59 -9.95 3.96
CA PHE A 168 -42.85 -9.31 2.88
C PHE A 168 -41.32 -9.46 3.02
N ILE A 169 -40.79 -9.69 4.23
CA ILE A 169 -39.34 -9.75 4.49
C ILE A 169 -38.68 -10.91 3.74
N PRO A 170 -39.17 -12.17 3.80
CA PRO A 170 -38.63 -13.27 3.02
C PRO A 170 -38.66 -13.02 1.51
N VAL A 171 -39.72 -12.37 1.00
CA VAL A 171 -39.85 -12.03 -0.43
C VAL A 171 -38.76 -11.02 -0.82
N MET A 172 -38.54 -10.00 0.01
CA MET A 172 -37.48 -9.03 -0.20
C MET A 172 -36.09 -9.68 -0.16
N VAL A 173 -35.80 -10.51 0.85
CA VAL A 173 -34.52 -11.22 0.96
C VAL A 173 -34.32 -12.15 -0.25
N GLY A 174 -35.37 -12.83 -0.71
CA GLY A 174 -35.31 -13.65 -1.92
C GLY A 174 -35.01 -12.83 -3.19
N SER A 175 -35.62 -11.65 -3.31
CA SER A 175 -35.36 -10.72 -4.41
C SER A 175 -33.89 -10.21 -4.38
N VAL A 176 -33.34 -9.92 -3.20
CA VAL A 176 -31.93 -9.57 -3.00
C VAL A 176 -31.01 -10.69 -3.46
N TYR A 177 -31.31 -11.91 -3.01
CA TYR A 177 -30.49 -13.07 -3.38
C TYR A 177 -30.49 -13.29 -4.90
N LEU A 178 -31.67 -13.19 -5.54
CA LEU A 178 -31.79 -13.29 -6.99
C LEU A 178 -30.98 -12.18 -7.70
N TYR A 179 -31.11 -10.95 -7.22
CA TYR A 179 -30.32 -9.82 -7.72
C TYR A 179 -28.82 -10.09 -7.64
N GLN A 180 -28.31 -10.49 -6.47
CA GLN A 180 -26.91 -10.80 -6.30
C GLN A 180 -26.43 -11.91 -7.23
N LYS A 181 -27.20 -12.98 -7.38
CA LYS A 181 -26.85 -14.10 -8.26
C LYS A 181 -26.75 -13.67 -9.74
N LEU A 182 -27.62 -12.79 -10.20
CA LEU A 182 -27.67 -12.33 -11.59
C LEU A 182 -26.66 -11.19 -11.86
N SER A 183 -26.51 -10.25 -10.92
CA SER A 183 -25.66 -9.06 -11.09
C SER A 183 -24.18 -9.35 -10.89
N SER A 184 -23.81 -10.23 -9.93
CA SER A 184 -22.41 -10.44 -9.55
C SER A 184 -21.51 -10.82 -10.71
N ARG A 185 -21.94 -11.75 -11.57
CA ARG A 185 -21.16 -12.19 -12.75
C ARG A 185 -20.98 -11.07 -13.77
N LEU A 186 -22.03 -10.27 -14.00
CA LEU A 186 -21.97 -9.15 -14.96
C LEU A 186 -21.03 -8.05 -14.46
N VAL A 187 -21.11 -7.74 -13.18
CA VAL A 187 -20.21 -6.77 -12.52
C VAL A 187 -18.76 -7.24 -12.55
N GLU A 188 -18.50 -8.52 -12.32
CA GLU A 188 -17.16 -9.10 -12.39
C GLU A 188 -16.56 -8.96 -13.78
N ILE A 189 -17.31 -9.33 -14.83
CA ILE A 189 -16.85 -9.17 -16.23
C ILE A 189 -16.62 -7.70 -16.57
N SER A 190 -17.54 -6.82 -16.16
CA SER A 190 -17.39 -5.37 -16.39
C SER A 190 -16.12 -4.82 -15.72
N ARG A 191 -15.81 -5.24 -14.49
CA ARG A 191 -14.58 -4.86 -13.79
C ARG A 191 -13.31 -5.42 -14.46
N ALA A 192 -13.37 -6.65 -14.97
CA ALA A 192 -12.27 -7.24 -15.73
C ALA A 192 -11.97 -6.41 -17.00
N LYS A 193 -13.03 -5.92 -17.69
CA LYS A 193 -12.86 -5.06 -18.87
C LYS A 193 -12.29 -3.67 -18.52
N ILE A 194 -12.67 -3.08 -17.38
CA ILE A 194 -12.01 -1.84 -16.88
C ILE A 194 -10.52 -2.09 -16.61
N SER A 195 -10.17 -3.23 -15.99
CA SER A 195 -8.77 -3.58 -15.76
C SER A 195 -7.98 -3.72 -17.07
N GLU A 196 -8.58 -4.37 -18.08
CA GLU A 196 -8.00 -4.50 -19.42
C GLU A 196 -7.81 -3.13 -20.10
N MET A 197 -8.79 -2.24 -20.01
CA MET A 197 -8.69 -0.87 -20.50
C MET A 197 -7.55 -0.10 -19.81
N ASN A 198 -7.43 -0.20 -18.49
CA ASN A 198 -6.36 0.45 -17.74
C ASN A 198 -4.97 -0.06 -18.16
N THR A 199 -4.83 -1.38 -18.39
CA THR A 199 -3.58 -1.96 -18.90
C THR A 199 -3.24 -1.40 -20.27
N LYS A 200 -4.18 -1.44 -21.24
CA LYS A 200 -3.98 -0.88 -22.58
C LYS A 200 -3.64 0.61 -22.54
N LEU A 201 -4.28 1.38 -21.66
CA LEU A 201 -4.02 2.82 -21.48
C LEU A 201 -2.60 3.05 -20.95
N SER A 202 -2.19 2.30 -19.92
CA SER A 202 -0.84 2.40 -19.35
C SER A 202 0.23 2.07 -20.39
N GLU A 203 0.07 0.94 -21.09
CA GLU A 203 0.98 0.51 -22.17
C GLU A 203 1.06 1.55 -23.29
N SER A 204 -0.09 2.17 -23.67
CA SER A 204 -0.12 3.19 -24.72
C SER A 204 0.60 4.48 -24.28
N ILE A 205 0.45 4.91 -23.02
CA ILE A 205 1.12 6.11 -22.50
C ILE A 205 2.63 5.87 -22.41
N GLU A 206 3.06 4.72 -21.86
CA GLU A 206 4.48 4.37 -21.76
C GLU A 206 5.13 4.18 -23.13
N GLY A 207 4.40 3.56 -24.08
CA GLY A 207 4.85 3.29 -25.43
C GLY A 207 4.58 4.41 -26.45
N MET A 208 4.11 5.61 -26.05
CA MET A 208 3.62 6.64 -26.97
C MET A 208 4.63 7.03 -28.07
N LYS A 209 5.92 7.17 -27.72
CA LYS A 209 6.98 7.46 -28.69
C LYS A 209 7.10 6.38 -29.76
N ILE A 210 6.94 5.10 -29.40
CA ILE A 210 7.01 3.96 -30.33
C ILE A 210 5.75 3.95 -31.21
N ILE A 211 4.58 4.16 -30.59
CA ILE A 211 3.29 4.19 -31.31
C ILE A 211 3.33 5.26 -32.41
N GLN A 212 3.76 6.47 -32.10
CA GLN A 212 3.88 7.57 -33.06
C GLN A 212 4.97 7.28 -34.12
N ALA A 213 6.13 6.75 -33.71
CA ALA A 213 7.20 6.42 -34.64
C ALA A 213 6.80 5.38 -35.70
N PHE A 214 5.86 4.48 -35.34
CA PHE A 214 5.36 3.42 -36.24
C PHE A 214 3.97 3.70 -36.81
N ASN A 215 3.37 4.86 -36.58
CA ASN A 215 2.02 5.28 -37.03
C ASN A 215 0.94 4.23 -36.69
N GLN A 216 0.94 3.73 -35.44
CA GLN A 216 0.02 2.69 -34.98
C GLN A 216 -1.15 3.25 -34.16
N GLU A 217 -1.40 4.55 -34.16
CA GLU A 217 -2.41 5.22 -33.35
C GLU A 217 -3.81 4.69 -33.67
N GLN A 218 -4.17 4.58 -34.95
CA GLN A 218 -5.50 4.16 -35.36
C GLN A 218 -5.78 2.72 -34.92
N ARG A 219 -4.82 1.80 -35.05
CA ARG A 219 -4.97 0.41 -34.60
C ARG A 219 -5.26 0.36 -33.09
N LEU A 220 -4.53 1.13 -32.29
CA LEU A 220 -4.71 1.14 -30.82
C LEU A 220 -6.02 1.81 -30.41
N ILE A 221 -6.49 2.84 -31.15
CA ILE A 221 -7.81 3.44 -30.96
C ILE A 221 -8.90 2.39 -31.19
N ASP A 222 -8.80 1.60 -32.26
CA ASP A 222 -9.78 0.56 -32.59
C ASP A 222 -9.76 -0.55 -31.54
N GLU A 223 -8.59 -1.05 -31.14
CA GLU A 223 -8.44 -2.08 -30.08
C GLU A 223 -8.99 -1.61 -28.72
N PHE A 224 -8.73 -0.35 -28.34
CA PHE A 224 -9.28 0.23 -27.13
C PHE A 224 -10.80 0.37 -27.23
N GLY A 225 -11.30 0.81 -28.41
CA GLY A 225 -12.72 0.92 -28.70
C GLY A 225 -13.49 -0.39 -28.57
N GLU A 226 -12.90 -1.51 -29.02
CA GLU A 226 -13.50 -2.84 -28.84
C GLU A 226 -13.69 -3.18 -27.37
N VAL A 227 -12.63 -3.05 -26.55
CA VAL A 227 -12.71 -3.36 -25.10
C VAL A 227 -13.69 -2.43 -24.39
N ASN A 228 -13.71 -1.14 -24.76
CA ASN A 228 -14.64 -0.16 -24.20
C ASN A 228 -16.12 -0.49 -24.57
N ASN A 229 -16.36 -0.93 -25.80
CA ASN A 229 -17.71 -1.38 -26.22
C ASN A 229 -18.14 -2.66 -25.48
N GLU A 230 -17.23 -3.59 -25.24
CA GLU A 230 -17.52 -4.76 -24.43
C GLU A 230 -17.83 -4.37 -22.98
N HIS A 231 -17.04 -3.47 -22.38
CA HIS A 231 -17.34 -2.92 -21.05
C HIS A 231 -18.76 -2.31 -21.03
N LEU A 232 -19.08 -1.43 -21.97
CA LEU A 232 -20.40 -0.80 -22.08
C LEU A 232 -21.52 -1.85 -22.18
N ARG A 233 -21.33 -2.91 -22.96
CA ARG A 233 -22.31 -3.99 -23.13
C ARG A 233 -22.60 -4.71 -21.81
N TYR A 234 -21.57 -5.08 -21.05
CA TYR A 234 -21.76 -5.77 -19.78
C TYR A 234 -22.26 -4.85 -18.67
N TYR A 235 -21.79 -3.62 -18.65
CA TYR A 235 -22.28 -2.58 -17.74
C TYR A 235 -23.76 -2.29 -17.95
N THR A 236 -24.19 -2.13 -19.21
CA THR A 236 -25.61 -1.94 -19.55
C THR A 236 -26.47 -3.15 -19.17
N LYS A 237 -25.96 -4.38 -19.32
CA LYS A 237 -26.67 -5.58 -18.83
C LYS A 237 -26.81 -5.55 -17.31
N SER A 238 -25.76 -5.16 -16.57
CA SER A 238 -25.83 -5.00 -15.11
C SER A 238 -26.85 -3.94 -14.72
N LEU A 239 -26.85 -2.78 -15.39
CA LEU A 239 -27.85 -1.73 -15.17
C LEU A 239 -29.29 -2.20 -15.40
N LYS A 240 -29.53 -3.07 -16.39
CA LYS A 240 -30.88 -3.65 -16.61
C LYS A 240 -31.32 -4.52 -15.44
N VAL A 241 -30.41 -5.33 -14.89
CA VAL A 241 -30.71 -6.15 -13.69
C VAL A 241 -30.96 -5.25 -12.48
N ASP A 242 -30.12 -4.20 -12.28
CA ASP A 242 -30.30 -3.23 -11.20
C ASP A 242 -31.63 -2.49 -11.31
N SER A 243 -31.96 -2.05 -12.52
CA SER A 243 -33.19 -1.30 -12.81
C SER A 243 -34.47 -2.15 -12.70
N LEU A 244 -34.36 -3.48 -12.76
CA LEU A 244 -35.51 -4.35 -12.60
C LEU A 244 -35.66 -4.87 -11.16
N LEU A 245 -34.59 -5.40 -10.58
CA LEU A 245 -34.66 -6.17 -9.33
C LEU A 245 -34.30 -5.38 -8.08
N LEU A 246 -33.59 -4.24 -8.18
CA LEU A 246 -33.14 -3.50 -7.01
C LEU A 246 -34.17 -2.47 -6.56
N ARG A 247 -34.14 -1.27 -7.13
CA ARG A 247 -35.01 -0.16 -6.67
C ARG A 247 -36.48 -0.33 -7.04
N PRO A 248 -36.86 -0.66 -8.30
CA PRO A 248 -38.28 -0.77 -8.66
C PRO A 248 -38.97 -1.97 -8.03
N ALA A 249 -38.30 -3.12 -7.91
CA ALA A 249 -38.89 -4.27 -7.21
C ALA A 249 -39.17 -3.94 -5.73
N MET A 250 -38.24 -3.27 -5.05
CA MET A 250 -38.46 -2.84 -3.67
C MET A 250 -39.55 -1.80 -3.55
N ALA A 251 -39.65 -0.85 -4.50
CA ALA A 251 -40.72 0.13 -4.55
C ALA A 251 -42.07 -0.58 -4.76
N LEU A 252 -42.15 -1.58 -5.65
CA LEU A 252 -43.35 -2.40 -5.86
C LEU A 252 -43.77 -3.13 -4.57
N PHE A 253 -42.84 -3.81 -3.90
CA PHE A 253 -43.14 -4.50 -2.63
C PHE A 253 -43.65 -3.51 -1.56
N LYS A 254 -43.08 -2.30 -1.52
CA LYS A 254 -43.54 -1.26 -0.60
C LYS A 254 -44.99 -0.80 -0.94
N VAL A 255 -45.31 -0.61 -2.22
CA VAL A 255 -46.67 -0.25 -2.65
C VAL A 255 -47.64 -1.37 -2.36
N LEU A 256 -47.26 -2.64 -2.60
CA LEU A 256 -48.08 -3.80 -2.22
C LEU A 256 -48.33 -3.87 -0.71
N ALA A 257 -47.28 -3.58 0.11
CA ALA A 257 -47.43 -3.51 1.55
C ALA A 257 -48.43 -2.41 1.97
N TYR A 258 -48.38 -1.24 1.32
CA TYR A 258 -49.40 -0.18 1.55
C TYR A 258 -50.78 -0.64 1.15
N GLY A 259 -50.93 -1.35 0.01
CA GLY A 259 -52.20 -1.94 -0.41
C GLY A 259 -52.78 -2.89 0.63
N VAL A 260 -51.94 -3.76 1.21
CA VAL A 260 -52.34 -4.68 2.29
C VAL A 260 -52.77 -3.88 3.54
N ILE A 261 -52.04 -2.82 3.92
CA ILE A 261 -52.43 -1.97 5.04
C ILE A 261 -53.82 -1.36 4.81
N VAL A 262 -54.03 -0.72 3.66
CA VAL A 262 -55.32 -0.07 3.33
C VAL A 262 -56.45 -1.09 3.25
N MET A 263 -56.24 -2.25 2.60
CA MET A 263 -57.22 -3.31 2.49
C MET A 263 -57.61 -3.89 3.87
N TYR A 264 -56.62 -4.16 4.71
CA TYR A 264 -56.88 -4.68 6.07
C TYR A 264 -57.73 -3.71 6.89
N PHE A 265 -57.37 -2.42 6.86
CA PHE A 265 -58.16 -1.40 7.58
C PHE A 265 -59.53 -1.20 6.96
N GLY A 266 -59.69 -1.24 5.63
CA GLY A 266 -60.97 -1.12 4.97
C GLY A 266 -61.93 -2.26 5.33
N LEU A 267 -61.41 -3.51 5.42
CA LEU A 267 -62.23 -4.68 5.77
C LEU A 267 -62.50 -4.77 7.29
N SER A 268 -61.67 -4.20 8.13
CA SER A 268 -61.77 -4.29 9.59
C SER A 268 -62.31 -3.01 10.24
N PHE A 269 -62.74 -2.02 9.45
CA PHE A 269 -63.13 -0.69 9.93
C PHE A 269 -64.26 -0.71 10.97
N GLU A 270 -65.27 -1.58 10.77
CA GLU A 270 -66.41 -1.67 11.69
C GLU A 270 -66.14 -2.53 12.94
N SER A 271 -65.20 -3.46 12.88
CA SER A 271 -65.02 -4.49 13.92
C SER A 271 -63.86 -4.28 14.88
N ALA A 272 -62.85 -3.47 14.55
CA ALA A 272 -61.59 -3.46 15.28
C ALA A 272 -61.14 -2.10 15.90
N GLY A 273 -62.01 -1.03 15.80
CA GLY A 273 -61.69 0.27 16.42
C GLY A 273 -60.42 0.97 15.91
N PHE A 274 -60.03 0.69 14.67
CA PHE A 274 -58.85 1.29 14.06
C PHE A 274 -59.06 2.76 13.68
N THR A 275 -58.03 3.56 13.89
CA THR A 275 -58.05 5.01 13.68
C THR A 275 -57.20 5.43 12.48
N ALA A 276 -57.47 6.59 11.90
CA ALA A 276 -56.70 7.15 10.80
C ALA A 276 -55.21 7.35 11.18
N GLY A 277 -54.95 7.63 12.45
CA GLY A 277 -53.57 7.77 12.95
C GLY A 277 -52.78 6.44 12.91
N ILE A 278 -53.46 5.30 13.19
CA ILE A 278 -52.80 3.98 13.12
C ILE A 278 -52.39 3.67 11.66
N ILE A 279 -53.22 3.98 10.67
CA ILE A 279 -52.90 3.83 9.25
C ILE A 279 -51.63 4.63 8.90
N TYR A 280 -51.62 5.90 9.32
CA TYR A 280 -50.46 6.76 9.11
C TYR A 280 -49.17 6.18 9.74
N ALA A 281 -49.24 5.73 10.99
CA ALA A 281 -48.11 5.15 11.69
C ALA A 281 -47.57 3.89 10.96
N PHE A 282 -48.45 2.98 10.53
CA PHE A 282 -48.05 1.77 9.79
C PHE A 282 -47.41 2.09 8.45
N ILE A 283 -47.91 3.09 7.70
CA ILE A 283 -47.26 3.55 6.45
C ILE A 283 -45.84 4.06 6.74
N GLN A 284 -45.67 4.84 7.78
CA GLN A 284 -44.33 5.36 8.16
C GLN A 284 -43.41 4.25 8.65
N TYR A 285 -43.87 3.31 9.44
CA TYR A 285 -43.09 2.16 9.89
C TYR A 285 -42.69 1.24 8.76
N THR A 286 -43.56 1.05 7.76
CA THR A 286 -43.22 0.33 6.54
C THR A 286 -42.01 1.00 5.84
N ASN A 287 -42.01 2.34 5.72
CA ASN A 287 -40.87 3.05 5.17
C ASN A 287 -39.60 2.83 6.01
N GLN A 288 -39.71 2.84 7.33
CA GLN A 288 -38.55 2.63 8.24
C GLN A 288 -37.99 1.21 8.18
N LEU A 289 -38.81 0.19 7.84
CA LEU A 289 -38.36 -1.17 7.64
C LEU A 289 -37.73 -1.40 6.26
N PHE A 290 -38.32 -0.87 5.19
CA PHE A 290 -37.90 -1.15 3.82
C PHE A 290 -36.65 -0.34 3.39
N ASN A 291 -36.57 0.96 3.72
CA ASN A 291 -35.49 1.82 3.24
C ASN A 291 -34.10 1.39 3.71
N PRO A 292 -33.85 0.99 4.98
CA PRO A 292 -32.54 0.51 5.42
C PRO A 292 -32.11 -0.79 4.73
N LEU A 293 -33.06 -1.70 4.43
CA LEU A 293 -32.74 -2.94 3.71
C LEU A 293 -32.21 -2.64 2.31
N ILE A 294 -32.80 -1.68 1.58
CA ILE A 294 -32.32 -1.25 0.27
C ILE A 294 -30.85 -0.73 0.37
N LYS A 295 -30.55 0.06 1.39
CA LYS A 295 -29.18 0.56 1.63
C LYS A 295 -28.16 -0.55 1.91
N LEU A 296 -28.54 -1.54 2.72
CA LEU A 296 -27.68 -2.70 2.99
C LEU A 296 -27.32 -3.47 1.73
N MET A 297 -28.28 -3.63 0.82
CA MET A 297 -28.06 -4.31 -0.45
C MET A 297 -27.02 -3.58 -1.32
N GLN A 298 -27.13 -2.26 -1.41
CA GLN A 298 -26.20 -1.44 -2.18
C GLN A 298 -24.76 -1.52 -1.64
N ASN A 299 -24.61 -1.65 -0.33
CA ASN A 299 -23.30 -1.66 0.35
C ASN A 299 -22.64 -3.04 0.38
N PHE A 300 -23.30 -4.11 -0.03
CA PHE A 300 -22.76 -5.48 0.07
C PHE A 300 -21.47 -5.70 -0.75
N SER A 301 -21.40 -5.09 -1.93
CA SER A 301 -20.20 -5.15 -2.79
C SER A 301 -18.98 -4.49 -2.13
N ILE A 302 -19.22 -3.38 -1.41
CA ILE A 302 -18.15 -2.66 -0.69
C ILE A 302 -17.62 -3.54 0.45
N LEU A 303 -18.50 -4.25 1.17
CA LEU A 303 -18.08 -5.18 2.22
C LEU A 303 -17.11 -6.26 1.70
N GLN A 304 -17.47 -6.88 0.56
CA GLN A 304 -16.61 -7.91 -0.04
C GLN A 304 -15.22 -7.35 -0.43
N THR A 305 -15.21 -6.19 -1.07
CA THR A 305 -13.96 -5.53 -1.49
C THR A 305 -13.12 -5.18 -0.27
N SER A 306 -13.72 -4.61 0.77
CA SER A 306 -13.00 -4.22 2.00
C SER A 306 -12.40 -5.41 2.75
N ILE A 307 -13.08 -6.57 2.79
CA ILE A 307 -12.52 -7.78 3.41
C ILE A 307 -11.31 -8.29 2.62
N ILE A 308 -11.33 -8.19 1.28
CA ILE A 308 -10.18 -8.57 0.44
C ILE A 308 -9.01 -7.61 0.68
N SER A 309 -9.28 -6.30 0.70
CA SER A 309 -8.28 -5.27 1.00
C SER A 309 -7.66 -5.45 2.38
N ALA A 310 -8.49 -5.70 3.41
CA ALA A 310 -7.99 -6.03 4.74
C ALA A 310 -7.09 -7.29 4.74
N GLY A 311 -7.44 -8.29 3.94
CA GLY A 311 -6.61 -9.49 3.77
C GLY A 311 -5.22 -9.16 3.24
N ARG A 312 -5.09 -8.25 2.27
CA ARG A 312 -3.79 -7.78 1.74
C ARG A 312 -2.98 -7.00 2.78
N VAL A 313 -3.66 -6.15 3.56
CA VAL A 313 -3.01 -5.43 4.68
C VAL A 313 -2.48 -6.40 5.72
N PHE A 314 -3.27 -7.41 6.13
CA PHE A 314 -2.80 -8.42 7.07
C PHE A 314 -1.68 -9.30 6.51
N THR A 315 -1.66 -9.58 5.20
CA THR A 315 -0.54 -10.27 4.58
C THR A 315 0.76 -9.47 4.70
N LEU A 316 0.68 -8.14 4.67
CA LEU A 316 1.85 -7.28 4.91
C LEU A 316 2.25 -7.28 6.40
N ILE A 317 1.28 -7.20 7.33
CA ILE A 317 1.55 -7.22 8.78
C ILE A 317 2.16 -8.56 9.23
N ASP A 318 1.75 -9.66 8.60
CA ASP A 318 2.16 -11.02 8.97
C ASP A 318 3.34 -11.54 8.12
N ASN A 319 3.92 -10.70 7.28
CA ASN A 319 5.08 -11.11 6.50
C ASN A 319 6.31 -11.19 7.41
N GLU A 320 7.02 -12.30 7.35
CA GLU A 320 8.20 -12.61 8.16
C GLU A 320 9.48 -12.71 7.31
N GLU A 321 9.46 -12.21 6.05
CA GLU A 321 10.65 -12.12 5.21
C GLU A 321 11.59 -11.03 5.73
N TYR A 322 12.11 -11.20 6.95
CA TYR A 322 13.01 -10.25 7.59
C TYR A 322 14.42 -10.31 7.00
N GLU A 323 15.24 -9.31 7.35
CA GLU A 323 16.68 -9.36 7.08
C GLU A 323 17.30 -10.60 7.75
N PRO A 324 18.39 -11.17 7.17
CA PRO A 324 19.13 -12.24 7.81
C PRO A 324 19.57 -11.86 9.23
N GLU A 325 19.36 -12.77 10.18
CA GLU A 325 19.70 -12.55 11.57
C GLU A 325 21.22 -12.27 11.73
N GLN A 326 21.53 -11.25 12.52
CA GLN A 326 22.88 -10.92 12.97
C GLN A 326 22.96 -11.11 14.48
N LYS A 327 24.10 -11.61 14.95
CA LYS A 327 24.33 -11.75 16.37
C LYS A 327 24.59 -10.38 17.02
N GLU A 328 24.07 -10.18 18.22
CA GLU A 328 24.57 -9.08 19.07
C GLU A 328 25.95 -9.48 19.59
N SER A 329 26.98 -8.72 19.23
CA SER A 329 28.35 -8.97 19.61
C SER A 329 29.15 -7.69 19.74
N ASP A 330 30.26 -7.78 20.47
CA ASP A 330 31.22 -6.68 20.65
C ASP A 330 32.39 -6.73 19.65
N TYR A 331 32.34 -7.64 18.65
CA TYR A 331 33.35 -7.68 17.61
C TYR A 331 33.41 -6.36 16.85
N LYS A 332 34.64 -5.85 16.64
CA LYS A 332 34.88 -4.63 15.88
C LYS A 332 35.71 -4.94 14.64
N ILE A 333 35.33 -4.36 13.52
CA ILE A 333 36.11 -4.41 12.30
C ILE A 333 37.30 -3.46 12.48
N SER A 334 38.52 -4.00 12.50
CA SER A 334 39.75 -3.25 12.81
C SER A 334 40.51 -2.84 11.56
N HIS A 335 40.78 -3.80 10.71
CA HIS A 335 41.57 -3.66 9.49
C HIS A 335 40.71 -3.67 8.23
N GLY A 336 39.70 -4.53 8.18
CA GLY A 336 38.83 -4.72 7.02
C GLY A 336 39.42 -5.71 6.01
N ASP A 337 40.16 -6.73 6.49
CA ASP A 337 40.56 -7.87 5.66
C ASP A 337 39.34 -8.72 5.34
N ILE A 338 39.15 -9.06 4.07
CA ILE A 338 37.96 -9.80 3.60
C ILE A 338 38.37 -11.13 3.02
N GLU A 339 37.67 -12.21 3.38
CA GLU A 339 37.90 -13.53 2.83
C GLU A 339 36.57 -14.26 2.52
N PHE A 340 36.38 -14.69 1.29
CA PHE A 340 35.31 -15.59 0.85
C PHE A 340 35.87 -16.99 0.68
N LYS A 341 35.25 -17.99 1.33
CA LYS A 341 35.65 -19.40 1.28
C LYS A 341 34.55 -20.27 0.73
N ASN A 342 34.66 -20.71 -0.51
CA ASN A 342 33.74 -21.63 -1.18
C ASN A 342 32.26 -21.23 -1.05
N VAL A 343 31.97 -19.93 -1.19
CA VAL A 343 30.64 -19.37 -1.01
C VAL A 343 29.75 -19.73 -2.20
N SER A 344 28.60 -20.34 -1.91
CA SER A 344 27.55 -20.62 -2.90
C SER A 344 26.23 -20.01 -2.44
N PHE A 345 25.43 -19.56 -3.41
CA PHE A 345 24.21 -18.83 -3.11
C PHE A 345 23.13 -19.00 -4.19
N SER A 346 21.88 -19.10 -3.75
CA SER A 346 20.69 -19.11 -4.58
C SER A 346 19.60 -18.18 -4.03
N TYR A 347 18.91 -17.42 -4.90
CA TYR A 347 17.77 -16.56 -4.49
C TYR A 347 16.47 -17.36 -4.23
N ASP A 348 16.34 -18.53 -4.85
CA ASP A 348 15.11 -19.33 -4.84
C ASP A 348 15.32 -20.76 -4.29
N GLY A 349 16.54 -21.09 -3.87
CA GLY A 349 16.94 -22.41 -3.40
C GLY A 349 16.96 -23.50 -4.50
N LYS A 350 16.78 -23.12 -5.78
CA LYS A 350 16.72 -24.08 -6.90
C LYS A 350 17.93 -24.02 -7.81
N ARG A 351 18.41 -22.81 -8.07
CA ARG A 351 19.53 -22.58 -8.98
C ARG A 351 20.58 -21.72 -8.31
N ASP A 352 21.81 -22.25 -8.19
CA ASP A 352 22.94 -21.50 -7.68
C ASP A 352 23.28 -20.33 -8.63
N VAL A 353 23.25 -19.12 -8.10
CA VAL A 353 23.67 -17.89 -8.78
C VAL A 353 25.16 -17.65 -8.54
N LEU A 354 25.67 -18.03 -7.38
CA LEU A 354 27.10 -18.06 -7.07
C LEU A 354 27.50 -19.51 -6.72
N LYS A 355 28.64 -19.95 -7.24
CA LYS A 355 29.13 -21.33 -7.11
C LYS A 355 30.59 -21.33 -6.66
N ASN A 356 30.82 -21.77 -5.42
CA ASN A 356 32.16 -21.95 -4.85
C ASN A 356 33.07 -20.72 -5.00
N ILE A 357 32.53 -19.52 -4.80
CA ILE A 357 33.29 -18.28 -4.88
C ILE A 357 34.29 -18.22 -3.75
N SER A 358 35.58 -18.06 -4.11
CA SER A 358 36.69 -17.91 -3.16
C SER A 358 37.63 -16.80 -3.60
N PHE A 359 37.87 -15.82 -2.73
CA PHE A 359 38.84 -14.74 -2.93
C PHE A 359 39.20 -14.12 -1.60
N SER A 360 40.31 -13.35 -1.56
CA SER A 360 40.72 -12.58 -0.39
C SER A 360 41.18 -11.18 -0.78
N VAL A 361 40.95 -10.24 0.13
CA VAL A 361 41.36 -8.83 -0.02
C VAL A 361 41.96 -8.38 1.30
N LYS A 362 43.18 -7.86 1.28
CA LYS A 362 43.82 -7.33 2.48
C LYS A 362 43.49 -5.86 2.69
N ASN A 363 43.72 -5.41 3.91
CA ASN A 363 43.53 -4.01 4.27
C ASN A 363 44.24 -3.06 3.28
N GLY A 364 43.45 -2.10 2.76
CA GLY A 364 43.97 -1.08 1.83
C GLY A 364 44.09 -1.56 0.37
N GLU A 365 43.86 -2.84 0.06
CA GLU A 365 43.82 -3.35 -1.30
C GLU A 365 42.45 -3.06 -1.97
N SER A 366 42.49 -2.96 -3.29
CA SER A 366 41.32 -2.77 -4.13
C SER A 366 41.17 -3.97 -5.08
N ILE A 367 40.02 -4.58 -5.06
CA ILE A 367 39.67 -5.61 -6.04
C ILE A 367 38.47 -5.19 -6.90
N ALA A 368 38.37 -5.78 -8.08
CA ALA A 368 37.26 -5.52 -8.97
C ALA A 368 36.62 -6.82 -9.49
N PHE A 369 35.29 -6.80 -9.61
CA PHE A 369 34.52 -7.85 -10.29
C PHE A 369 34.03 -7.38 -11.63
N VAL A 370 34.34 -8.14 -12.67
CA VAL A 370 33.89 -7.90 -14.06
C VAL A 370 33.18 -9.14 -14.63
N GLY A 371 32.34 -8.95 -15.60
CA GLY A 371 31.61 -10.04 -16.24
C GLY A 371 30.31 -9.57 -16.90
N ALA A 372 29.66 -10.41 -17.67
CA ALA A 372 28.40 -10.11 -18.32
C ALA A 372 27.29 -9.81 -17.31
N THR A 373 26.21 -9.15 -17.76
CA THR A 373 25.02 -8.97 -16.92
C THR A 373 24.46 -10.36 -16.52
N GLY A 374 24.13 -10.51 -15.23
CA GLY A 374 23.67 -11.80 -14.69
C GLY A 374 24.80 -12.79 -14.32
N SER A 375 26.09 -12.39 -14.37
CA SER A 375 27.20 -13.28 -13.95
C SER A 375 27.32 -13.48 -12.44
N GLY A 376 26.60 -12.68 -11.60
CA GLY A 376 26.60 -12.81 -10.13
C GLY A 376 27.31 -11.68 -9.38
N LYS A 377 27.81 -10.63 -10.05
CA LYS A 377 28.55 -9.52 -9.40
C LYS A 377 27.78 -8.85 -8.26
N SER A 378 26.58 -8.38 -8.52
CA SER A 378 25.73 -7.73 -7.50
C SER A 378 25.29 -8.71 -6.39
N SER A 379 25.27 -10.02 -6.67
CA SER A 379 24.99 -11.03 -5.63
C SER A 379 26.11 -11.14 -4.61
N ILE A 380 27.39 -10.98 -5.00
CA ILE A 380 28.51 -10.92 -4.07
C ILE A 380 28.33 -9.75 -3.11
N MET A 381 28.00 -8.55 -3.64
CA MET A 381 27.72 -7.36 -2.82
C MET A 381 26.54 -7.60 -1.86
N ASN A 382 25.44 -8.15 -2.35
CA ASN A 382 24.24 -8.41 -1.54
C ASN A 382 24.54 -9.36 -0.36
N LEU A 383 25.38 -10.37 -0.57
CA LEU A 383 25.82 -11.28 0.49
C LEU A 383 26.74 -10.59 1.49
N PHE A 384 27.68 -9.77 1.02
CA PHE A 384 28.60 -9.05 1.88
C PHE A 384 27.89 -7.99 2.73
N LEU A 385 26.85 -7.34 2.20
CA LEU A 385 26.01 -6.40 2.94
C LEU A 385 24.96 -7.09 3.83
N ARG A 386 24.92 -8.42 3.83
CA ARG A 386 23.92 -9.21 4.57
C ARG A 386 22.47 -8.86 4.21
N PHE A 387 22.23 -8.47 2.96
CA PHE A 387 20.87 -8.34 2.43
C PHE A 387 20.23 -9.72 2.17
N TYR A 388 21.08 -10.72 1.90
CA TYR A 388 20.73 -12.13 1.75
C TYR A 388 21.68 -13.00 2.57
N ASP A 389 21.25 -14.20 2.94
CA ASP A 389 22.13 -15.20 3.53
C ASP A 389 22.70 -16.13 2.46
N TYR A 390 23.91 -16.64 2.65
CA TYR A 390 24.52 -17.60 1.77
C TYR A 390 24.20 -19.04 2.21
N ASP A 391 24.09 -19.95 1.23
CA ASP A 391 23.70 -21.33 1.49
C ASP A 391 24.87 -22.19 2.00
N ARG A 392 26.07 -21.97 1.45
CA ARG A 392 27.30 -22.75 1.74
C ARG A 392 28.52 -21.84 1.74
N GLY A 393 29.57 -22.25 2.47
CA GLY A 393 30.83 -21.54 2.57
C GLY A 393 30.87 -20.59 3.76
N GLU A 394 31.85 -19.70 3.78
CA GLU A 394 32.09 -18.71 4.83
C GLU A 394 32.52 -17.38 4.23
N ILE A 395 32.05 -16.30 4.84
CA ILE A 395 32.51 -14.93 4.57
C ILE A 395 33.10 -14.40 5.87
N LEU A 396 34.38 -14.02 5.85
CA LEU A 396 35.10 -13.55 7.01
C LEU A 396 35.51 -12.09 6.80
N ILE A 397 35.47 -11.29 7.87
CA ILE A 397 36.07 -9.96 7.96
C ILE A 397 37.04 -10.00 9.16
N ASP A 398 38.29 -9.63 8.98
CA ASP A 398 39.36 -9.70 10.03
C ASP A 398 39.43 -11.10 10.69
N GLY A 399 39.14 -12.18 9.95
CA GLY A 399 39.12 -13.56 10.42
C GLY A 399 37.86 -13.97 11.19
N VAL A 400 36.91 -13.07 11.42
CA VAL A 400 35.62 -13.34 12.11
C VAL A 400 34.52 -13.49 11.07
N ASN A 401 33.62 -14.47 11.28
CA ASN A 401 32.49 -14.68 10.34
C ASN A 401 31.58 -13.46 10.33
N ILE A 402 31.18 -13.04 9.13
CA ILE A 402 30.34 -11.86 8.93
C ILE A 402 28.99 -11.95 9.68
N LYS A 403 28.48 -13.18 9.95
CA LYS A 403 27.26 -13.43 10.74
C LYS A 403 27.42 -13.13 12.23
N ASP A 404 28.68 -13.06 12.71
CA ASP A 404 29.00 -12.86 14.12
C ASP A 404 29.19 -11.36 14.49
N TYR A 405 29.21 -10.47 13.51
CA TYR A 405 29.19 -9.03 13.76
C TYR A 405 27.78 -8.52 14.03
N SER A 406 27.65 -7.47 14.84
CA SER A 406 26.37 -6.75 14.97
C SER A 406 26.04 -5.98 13.68
N SER A 407 24.74 -5.87 13.35
CA SER A 407 24.29 -5.10 12.18
C SER A 407 24.81 -3.64 12.20
N LYS A 408 24.88 -3.03 13.40
CA LYS A 408 25.38 -1.66 13.58
C LYS A 408 26.87 -1.56 13.19
N GLU A 409 27.70 -2.50 13.67
CA GLU A 409 29.14 -2.50 13.36
C GLU A 409 29.40 -2.71 11.88
N LEU A 410 28.73 -3.70 11.27
CA LEU A 410 28.89 -4.00 9.85
C LEU A 410 28.51 -2.78 8.97
N ARG A 411 27.35 -2.17 9.25
CA ARG A 411 26.86 -1.03 8.45
C ARG A 411 27.65 0.25 8.67
N ASN A 412 28.22 0.47 9.85
CA ASN A 412 29.07 1.63 10.12
C ASN A 412 30.46 1.48 9.48
N SER A 413 30.98 0.25 9.39
CA SER A 413 32.32 -0.01 8.87
C SER A 413 32.36 -0.21 7.36
N VAL A 414 31.23 -0.43 6.70
CA VAL A 414 31.11 -0.64 5.25
C VAL A 414 30.41 0.56 4.60
N GLY A 415 31.11 1.26 3.75
CA GLY A 415 30.56 2.31 2.90
C GLY A 415 30.06 1.73 1.58
N LEU A 416 28.84 2.08 1.20
CA LEU A 416 28.20 1.64 -0.05
C LEU A 416 27.97 2.83 -0.97
N VAL A 417 28.43 2.72 -2.21
CA VAL A 417 28.09 3.61 -3.32
C VAL A 417 27.30 2.82 -4.35
N LEU A 418 26.06 3.24 -4.57
CA LEU A 418 25.16 2.60 -5.53
C LEU A 418 25.27 3.22 -6.93
N GLN A 419 24.90 2.44 -7.94
CA GLN A 419 24.84 2.86 -9.35
C GLN A 419 23.93 4.09 -9.54
N ASP A 420 22.72 4.05 -8.98
CA ASP A 420 21.76 5.15 -9.03
C ASP A 420 21.77 5.92 -7.71
N PRO A 421 22.26 7.19 -7.69
CA PRO A 421 22.29 8.00 -6.50
C PRO A 421 20.88 8.38 -6.04
N PHE A 422 20.51 7.94 -4.83
CA PHE A 422 19.21 8.26 -4.24
C PHE A 422 19.35 9.31 -3.14
N LEU A 423 18.59 10.42 -3.29
CA LEU A 423 18.49 11.47 -2.29
C LEU A 423 17.08 11.53 -1.70
N TYR A 424 17.02 11.71 -0.39
CA TYR A 424 15.77 11.87 0.37
C TYR A 424 15.33 13.33 0.34
N HIS A 425 14.01 13.52 0.46
CA HIS A 425 13.48 14.87 0.72
C HIS A 425 14.01 15.37 2.08
N GLY A 426 14.60 16.57 2.08
CA GLY A 426 15.23 17.16 3.25
C GLY A 426 16.30 18.18 2.84
N THR A 427 17.23 18.50 3.73
CA THR A 427 18.37 19.40 3.40
C THR A 427 19.55 18.61 2.83
N VAL A 428 20.49 19.31 2.20
CA VAL A 428 21.78 18.73 1.77
C VAL A 428 22.49 18.10 2.99
N GLU A 429 22.54 18.81 4.13
CA GLU A 429 23.11 18.29 5.37
C GLU A 429 22.43 16.99 5.81
N SER A 430 21.09 16.97 5.86
CA SER A 430 20.34 15.77 6.28
C SER A 430 20.59 14.56 5.37
N ASN A 431 20.81 14.80 4.08
CA ASN A 431 21.14 13.77 3.10
C ASN A 431 22.54 13.20 3.28
N ILE A 432 23.52 14.00 3.64
CA ILE A 432 24.89 13.55 3.93
C ILE A 432 24.93 12.85 5.29
N LYS A 433 24.30 13.43 6.30
CA LYS A 433 24.24 12.92 7.67
C LYS A 433 23.44 11.62 7.82
N MET A 434 22.46 11.38 6.97
CA MET A 434 21.54 10.21 7.01
C MET A 434 20.97 9.94 8.41
N TYR A 435 20.55 11.00 9.12
CA TYR A 435 20.01 10.92 10.48
C TYR A 435 20.97 10.31 11.52
N ASN A 436 22.28 10.22 11.23
CA ASN A 436 23.29 9.84 12.21
C ASN A 436 23.54 11.00 13.17
N GLU A 437 23.06 10.90 14.40
CA GLU A 437 23.18 11.95 15.43
C GLU A 437 24.63 12.13 15.93
N GLU A 438 25.49 11.15 15.72
CA GLU A 438 26.91 11.22 16.11
C GLU A 438 27.73 12.15 15.18
N LEU A 439 27.23 12.43 13.95
CA LEU A 439 27.91 13.32 13.00
C LEU A 439 27.56 14.79 13.28
N THR A 440 28.58 15.60 13.40
CA THR A 440 28.46 17.07 13.50
C THR A 440 28.30 17.71 12.12
N ARG A 441 27.96 19.01 12.09
CA ARG A 441 27.94 19.78 10.83
C ARG A 441 29.34 19.92 10.22
N GLU A 442 30.33 20.00 11.07
CA GLU A 442 31.75 20.05 10.68
C GLU A 442 32.17 18.77 9.97
N ASP A 443 31.79 17.60 10.46
CA ASP A 443 32.04 16.30 9.80
C ASP A 443 31.39 16.23 8.41
N VAL A 444 30.17 16.76 8.28
CA VAL A 444 29.46 16.85 6.99
C VAL A 444 30.21 17.73 6.00
N ILE A 445 30.67 18.89 6.44
CA ILE A 445 31.44 19.82 5.60
C ILE A 445 32.81 19.20 5.23
N GLU A 446 33.46 18.52 6.15
CA GLU A 446 34.73 17.81 5.89
C GLU A 446 34.53 16.71 4.84
N ALA A 447 33.47 15.89 4.97
CA ALA A 447 33.16 14.86 4.02
C ALA A 447 32.85 15.43 2.63
N ALA A 448 32.08 16.53 2.56
CA ALA A 448 31.75 17.19 1.30
C ALA A 448 33.01 17.80 0.63
N LYS A 449 33.93 18.37 1.40
CA LYS A 449 35.21 18.86 0.89
C LYS A 449 36.11 17.74 0.38
N PHE A 450 36.11 16.60 1.06
CA PHE A 450 36.92 15.45 0.70
C PHE A 450 36.59 14.90 -0.69
N VAL A 451 35.28 14.90 -1.04
CA VAL A 451 34.77 14.40 -2.34
C VAL A 451 34.51 15.54 -3.33
N ASP A 452 35.03 16.73 -3.10
CA ASP A 452 34.85 17.92 -3.96
C ASP A 452 33.41 18.41 -4.14
N ALA A 453 32.45 17.91 -3.33
CA ALA A 453 31.03 18.33 -3.35
C ALA A 453 30.83 19.75 -2.78
N HIS A 454 31.72 20.21 -1.87
CA HIS A 454 31.60 21.52 -1.22
C HIS A 454 31.52 22.68 -2.24
N ASN A 455 32.24 22.58 -3.36
CA ASN A 455 32.32 23.63 -4.36
C ASN A 455 31.00 24.00 -5.00
N PHE A 456 30.13 23.01 -5.26
CA PHE A 456 28.81 23.30 -5.78
C PHE A 456 27.80 23.61 -4.66
N ILE A 457 27.93 22.95 -3.48
CA ILE A 457 27.07 23.22 -2.31
C ILE A 457 27.19 24.69 -1.86
N ASP A 458 28.43 25.24 -1.86
CA ASP A 458 28.66 26.64 -1.43
C ASP A 458 28.05 27.67 -2.41
N LYS A 459 27.75 27.29 -3.65
CA LYS A 459 27.07 28.11 -4.65
C LYS A 459 25.55 28.10 -4.52
N LEU A 460 24.98 27.18 -3.73
CA LEU A 460 23.55 27.14 -3.47
C LEU A 460 23.16 28.31 -2.55
N GLU A 461 21.94 28.81 -2.67
CA GLU A 461 21.42 29.95 -1.92
C GLU A 461 21.53 29.72 -0.39
N ASP A 462 21.07 28.53 0.08
CA ASP A 462 21.09 28.15 1.48
C ASP A 462 22.20 27.13 1.81
N LYS A 463 23.16 26.92 0.91
CA LYS A 463 24.31 26.02 1.09
C LYS A 463 23.86 24.62 1.57
N TYR A 464 24.35 24.18 2.73
CA TYR A 464 24.02 22.88 3.33
C TYR A 464 22.57 22.78 3.82
N ASP A 465 21.89 23.91 4.02
CA ASP A 465 20.48 23.96 4.41
C ASP A 465 19.55 23.97 3.18
N SER A 466 20.12 24.03 1.97
CA SER A 466 19.36 23.98 0.71
C SER A 466 18.51 22.73 0.62
N LEU A 467 17.24 22.90 0.19
CA LEU A 467 16.26 21.83 0.14
C LEU A 467 16.53 20.90 -1.06
N VAL A 468 16.65 19.62 -0.76
CA VAL A 468 16.64 18.53 -1.74
C VAL A 468 15.20 18.10 -1.97
N THR A 469 14.71 18.33 -3.18
CA THR A 469 13.35 17.92 -3.58
C THR A 469 13.32 16.43 -3.92
N GLU A 470 12.14 15.91 -4.31
CA GLU A 470 11.93 14.50 -4.59
C GLU A 470 13.02 13.90 -5.49
N ARG A 471 13.74 12.91 -4.96
CA ARG A 471 14.87 12.20 -5.59
C ARG A 471 16.02 13.11 -6.06
N GLY A 472 16.12 14.32 -5.54
CA GLY A 472 17.16 15.25 -5.93
C GLY A 472 17.05 15.75 -7.38
N SER A 473 15.83 15.87 -7.90
CA SER A 473 15.56 16.28 -9.30
C SER A 473 16.10 17.67 -9.67
N THR A 474 16.43 18.49 -8.68
CA THR A 474 17.03 19.82 -8.85
C THR A 474 18.54 19.79 -9.08
N PHE A 475 19.18 18.64 -8.81
CA PHE A 475 20.63 18.45 -8.96
C PHE A 475 20.93 17.65 -10.24
N SER A 476 22.06 17.93 -10.86
CA SER A 476 22.61 17.12 -11.96
C SER A 476 22.92 15.68 -11.46
N SER A 477 23.07 14.73 -12.38
CA SER A 477 23.45 13.35 -12.00
C SER A 477 24.78 13.29 -11.25
N GLY A 478 25.76 14.11 -11.67
CA GLY A 478 27.06 14.19 -11.00
C GLY A 478 27.00 14.81 -9.60
N GLU A 479 26.24 15.90 -9.43
CA GLU A 479 26.03 16.49 -8.11
C GLU A 479 25.35 15.53 -7.14
N ARG A 480 24.33 14.79 -7.60
CA ARG A 480 23.72 13.73 -6.79
C ARG A 480 24.72 12.65 -6.39
N GLN A 481 25.61 12.26 -7.32
CA GLN A 481 26.64 11.27 -7.06
C GLN A 481 27.62 11.78 -6.00
N LEU A 482 28.10 13.02 -6.11
CA LEU A 482 29.02 13.63 -5.12
C LEU A 482 28.37 13.73 -3.73
N LEU A 483 27.04 14.04 -3.65
CA LEU A 483 26.33 14.03 -2.37
C LEU A 483 26.28 12.62 -1.75
N THR A 484 26.07 11.57 -2.56
CA THR A 484 26.11 10.19 -2.05
C THR A 484 27.52 9.76 -1.65
N PHE A 485 28.57 10.26 -2.32
CA PHE A 485 29.95 10.05 -1.90
C PHE A 485 30.23 10.72 -0.55
N ALA A 486 29.81 11.98 -0.37
CA ALA A 486 29.93 12.68 0.90
C ALA A 486 29.22 11.91 2.03
N ARG A 487 28.00 11.41 1.78
CA ARG A 487 27.24 10.53 2.69
C ARG A 487 28.07 9.31 3.10
N THR A 488 28.63 8.62 2.11
CA THR A 488 29.40 7.39 2.34
C THR A 488 30.66 7.66 3.15
N ILE A 489 31.39 8.75 2.88
CA ILE A 489 32.64 9.08 3.55
C ILE A 489 32.40 9.70 4.94
N ALA A 490 31.29 10.35 5.19
CA ALA A 490 30.97 10.95 6.48
C ALA A 490 31.04 9.93 7.64
N SER A 491 30.67 8.66 7.38
CA SER A 491 30.76 7.57 8.36
C SER A 491 32.19 7.03 8.55
N LYS A 492 33.17 7.51 7.79
CA LYS A 492 34.60 7.07 7.84
C LYS A 492 34.76 5.54 7.73
N PRO A 493 34.15 4.89 6.69
CA PRO A 493 34.14 3.44 6.56
C PRO A 493 35.55 2.88 6.33
N LYS A 494 35.79 1.64 6.78
CA LYS A 494 37.05 0.90 6.57
C LYS A 494 37.03 0.09 5.28
N ILE A 495 35.85 -0.37 4.89
CA ILE A 495 35.60 -1.13 3.68
C ILE A 495 34.71 -0.30 2.77
N LEU A 496 34.99 -0.27 1.48
CA LEU A 496 34.23 0.46 0.49
C LEU A 496 33.72 -0.49 -0.59
N ILE A 497 32.42 -0.43 -0.86
CA ILE A 497 31.78 -1.15 -1.96
C ILE A 497 31.32 -0.12 -2.99
N LEU A 498 31.74 -0.31 -4.23
CA LEU A 498 31.44 0.57 -5.35
C LEU A 498 30.67 -0.21 -6.42
N ASP A 499 29.40 0.16 -6.65
CA ASP A 499 28.58 -0.39 -7.72
C ASP A 499 28.44 0.66 -8.82
N GLU A 500 29.18 0.50 -9.92
CA GLU A 500 29.18 1.30 -11.15
C GLU A 500 28.90 2.82 -10.99
N ALA A 501 29.80 3.52 -10.33
CA ALA A 501 29.59 4.92 -9.90
C ALA A 501 29.60 6.00 -11.04
N THR A 502 29.64 5.65 -12.33
CA THR A 502 29.88 6.62 -13.44
C THR A 502 28.98 6.48 -14.67
N ALA A 503 27.81 5.82 -14.56
CA ALA A 503 26.89 5.69 -15.68
C ALA A 503 26.13 7.02 -15.97
N ASN A 504 26.06 7.43 -17.24
CA ASN A 504 25.26 8.58 -17.73
C ASN A 504 25.63 9.97 -17.18
N ILE A 505 26.93 10.25 -17.04
CA ILE A 505 27.46 11.54 -16.57
C ILE A 505 28.16 12.26 -17.72
N ASP A 506 28.09 13.60 -17.76
CA ASP A 506 28.85 14.44 -18.68
C ASP A 506 30.35 14.38 -18.43
N SER A 507 31.17 14.58 -19.47
CA SER A 507 32.63 14.35 -19.42
C SER A 507 33.36 15.22 -18.40
N GLU A 508 32.93 16.45 -18.14
CA GLU A 508 33.57 17.35 -17.17
C GLU A 508 33.33 16.89 -15.74
N THR A 509 32.11 16.49 -15.43
CA THR A 509 31.73 15.96 -14.11
C THR A 509 32.27 14.54 -13.89
N GLU A 510 32.46 13.75 -14.96
CA GLU A 510 33.04 12.41 -14.89
C GLU A 510 34.47 12.44 -14.34
N GLU A 511 35.33 13.40 -14.79
CA GLU A 511 36.71 13.53 -14.29
C GLU A 511 36.71 13.86 -12.79
N LEU A 512 35.85 14.76 -12.33
CA LEU A 512 35.71 15.11 -10.90
C LEU A 512 35.27 13.91 -10.07
N ILE A 513 34.33 13.11 -10.56
CA ILE A 513 33.82 11.90 -9.89
C ILE A 513 34.94 10.85 -9.80
N GLN A 514 35.68 10.63 -10.89
CA GLN A 514 36.82 9.69 -10.88
C GLN A 514 37.89 10.09 -9.86
N HIS A 515 38.24 11.38 -9.83
CA HIS A 515 39.18 11.91 -8.84
C HIS A 515 38.69 11.69 -7.40
N SER A 516 37.41 11.95 -7.15
CA SER A 516 36.82 11.72 -5.83
C SER A 516 36.81 10.23 -5.45
N LEU A 517 36.51 9.33 -6.40
CA LEU A 517 36.60 7.88 -6.19
C LEU A 517 38.00 7.41 -5.85
N GLU A 518 39.03 7.90 -6.54
CA GLU A 518 40.43 7.59 -6.22
C GLU A 518 40.80 8.01 -4.81
N LYS A 519 40.39 9.24 -4.40
CA LYS A 519 40.58 9.70 -3.02
C LYS A 519 39.89 8.80 -2.01
N MET A 520 38.65 8.37 -2.31
CA MET A 520 37.85 7.51 -1.42
C MET A 520 38.47 6.13 -1.24
N ARG A 521 39.07 5.56 -2.29
CA ARG A 521 39.72 4.23 -2.28
C ARG A 521 41.00 4.20 -1.46
N LYS A 522 41.78 5.31 -1.41
CA LYS A 522 43.09 5.35 -0.71
C LYS A 522 42.96 4.98 0.76
N GLY A 523 43.74 3.95 1.17
CA GLY A 523 43.79 3.48 2.55
C GLY A 523 42.57 2.72 3.05
N ARG A 524 41.69 2.30 2.14
CA ARG A 524 40.49 1.49 2.45
C ARG A 524 40.47 0.22 1.63
N THR A 525 40.00 -0.86 2.22
CA THR A 525 39.72 -2.09 1.49
C THR A 525 38.53 -1.85 0.55
N THR A 526 38.74 -2.04 -0.76
CA THR A 526 37.73 -1.68 -1.76
C THR A 526 37.29 -2.88 -2.60
N ILE A 527 35.99 -3.09 -2.74
CA ILE A 527 35.39 -4.01 -3.68
C ILE A 527 34.64 -3.18 -4.73
N ALA A 528 35.07 -3.24 -5.99
CA ALA A 528 34.43 -2.53 -7.10
C ALA A 528 33.67 -3.52 -8.01
N ILE A 529 32.42 -3.21 -8.32
CA ILE A 529 31.64 -3.86 -9.38
C ILE A 529 31.67 -2.93 -10.58
N ALA A 530 32.36 -3.32 -11.62
CA ALA A 530 32.58 -2.43 -12.74
C ALA A 530 31.87 -2.88 -14.02
N HIS A 531 31.23 -1.91 -14.65
CA HIS A 531 30.77 -2.01 -16.03
C HIS A 531 31.71 -1.26 -16.99
N ARG A 532 32.51 -0.28 -16.47
CA ARG A 532 33.57 0.40 -17.23
C ARG A 532 34.93 -0.12 -16.77
N LEU A 533 35.68 -0.70 -17.69
CA LEU A 533 37.00 -1.27 -17.38
C LEU A 533 38.06 -0.20 -17.06
N SER A 534 37.87 1.05 -17.50
CA SER A 534 38.76 2.17 -17.17
C SER A 534 38.85 2.47 -15.67
N THR A 535 37.81 2.20 -14.92
CA THR A 535 37.73 2.50 -13.47
C THR A 535 38.45 1.50 -12.57
N ILE A 536 38.83 0.35 -13.12
CA ILE A 536 39.38 -0.79 -12.35
C ILE A 536 40.76 -1.23 -12.76
N GLN A 537 41.38 -0.55 -13.76
CA GLN A 537 42.72 -0.92 -14.23
C GLN A 537 43.78 -0.90 -13.11
N ASP A 538 43.64 0.02 -12.16
CA ASP A 538 44.51 0.18 -11.00
C ASP A 538 44.16 -0.75 -9.82
N SER A 539 43.23 -1.70 -10.00
CA SER A 539 42.91 -2.65 -8.94
C SER A 539 44.03 -3.68 -8.74
N ASN A 540 44.31 -4.03 -7.48
CA ASN A 540 45.32 -5.02 -7.12
C ASN A 540 45.01 -6.40 -7.70
N CYS A 541 43.72 -6.75 -7.82
CA CYS A 541 43.24 -7.95 -8.47
C CYS A 541 41.90 -7.73 -9.13
N ILE A 542 41.72 -8.25 -10.33
CA ILE A 542 40.45 -8.26 -11.08
C ILE A 542 39.97 -9.71 -11.18
N TYR A 543 38.74 -9.97 -10.78
CA TYR A 543 38.08 -11.26 -10.88
C TYR A 543 37.05 -11.22 -11.99
N VAL A 544 37.19 -12.13 -12.96
CA VAL A 544 36.23 -12.28 -14.07
C VAL A 544 35.20 -13.33 -13.70
N LEU A 545 33.94 -12.92 -13.62
CA LEU A 545 32.82 -13.80 -13.33
C LEU A 545 32.09 -14.22 -14.63
N ASP A 546 31.84 -15.50 -14.76
CA ASP A 546 30.90 -16.06 -15.74
C ASP A 546 30.02 -17.12 -15.08
N LYS A 547 28.70 -17.01 -15.26
CA LYS A 547 27.66 -17.95 -14.76
C LYS A 547 27.82 -18.34 -13.27
N GLY A 548 28.24 -17.38 -12.44
CA GLY A 548 28.39 -17.55 -11.01
C GLY A 548 29.71 -18.16 -10.55
N GLU A 549 30.71 -18.29 -11.42
CA GLU A 549 32.05 -18.82 -11.13
C GLU A 549 33.13 -17.78 -11.46
N ILE A 550 34.24 -17.77 -10.72
CA ILE A 550 35.42 -16.99 -11.06
C ILE A 550 36.22 -17.80 -12.09
N ILE A 551 36.32 -17.28 -13.31
CA ILE A 551 37.00 -17.97 -14.42
C ILE A 551 38.42 -17.44 -14.69
N GLU A 552 38.70 -16.19 -14.35
CA GLU A 552 40.02 -15.55 -14.49
C GLU A 552 40.26 -14.63 -13.30
N SER A 553 41.52 -14.50 -12.86
CA SER A 553 41.92 -13.55 -11.83
C SER A 553 43.36 -13.10 -12.06
N GLY A 554 43.65 -11.85 -11.77
CA GLY A 554 44.97 -11.25 -11.89
C GLY A 554 44.91 -9.72 -12.00
N THR A 555 46.07 -9.10 -12.18
CA THR A 555 46.18 -7.67 -12.48
C THR A 555 45.69 -7.37 -13.91
N HIS A 556 45.47 -6.08 -14.22
CA HIS A 556 45.10 -5.65 -15.58
C HIS A 556 46.09 -6.20 -16.64
N ASP A 557 47.41 -6.01 -16.41
CA ASP A 557 48.43 -6.40 -17.37
C ASP A 557 48.51 -7.92 -17.55
N GLU A 558 48.40 -8.69 -16.47
CA GLU A 558 48.37 -10.15 -16.51
C GLU A 558 47.19 -10.66 -17.33
N LEU A 559 45.98 -10.11 -17.10
CA LEU A 559 44.76 -10.51 -17.79
C LEU A 559 44.76 -10.09 -19.29
N ILE A 560 45.38 -8.96 -19.61
CA ILE A 560 45.61 -8.53 -21.01
C ILE A 560 46.56 -9.50 -21.70
N ALA A 561 47.65 -9.88 -21.03
CA ALA A 561 48.63 -10.82 -21.55
C ALA A 561 48.06 -12.23 -21.75
N LEU A 562 47.12 -12.67 -20.88
CA LEU A 562 46.43 -13.96 -20.97
C LEU A 562 45.51 -14.06 -22.20
N LYS A 563 45.07 -12.96 -22.79
CA LYS A 563 44.16 -12.88 -23.94
C LYS A 563 42.85 -13.68 -23.75
N GLY A 564 42.41 -13.77 -22.52
CA GLY A 564 41.18 -14.51 -22.12
C GLY A 564 39.89 -13.72 -22.31
N ASN A 565 38.91 -13.97 -21.42
CA ASN A 565 37.61 -13.28 -21.44
C ASN A 565 37.73 -11.80 -21.05
N TYR A 566 38.60 -11.48 -20.10
CA TYR A 566 38.91 -10.08 -19.75
C TYR A 566 39.39 -9.28 -20.96
N TYR A 567 40.35 -9.83 -21.70
CA TYR A 567 40.89 -9.17 -22.89
C TYR A 567 39.82 -8.92 -23.96
N LYS A 568 38.93 -9.88 -24.19
CA LYS A 568 37.81 -9.71 -25.13
C LYS A 568 36.87 -8.61 -24.70
N MET A 569 36.51 -8.55 -23.40
CA MET A 569 35.67 -7.48 -22.85
C MET A 569 36.35 -6.12 -22.99
N TYR A 570 37.66 -6.04 -22.70
CA TYR A 570 38.45 -4.83 -22.85
C TYR A 570 38.47 -4.33 -24.31
N GLN A 571 38.72 -5.21 -25.28
CA GLN A 571 38.70 -4.85 -26.70
C GLN A 571 37.32 -4.37 -27.16
N LEU A 572 36.24 -4.97 -26.68
CA LEU A 572 34.87 -4.54 -26.99
C LEU A 572 34.59 -3.12 -26.47
N GLN A 573 35.00 -2.82 -25.25
CA GLN A 573 34.80 -1.49 -24.67
C GLN A 573 35.72 -0.42 -25.28
N ALA A 574 36.94 -0.79 -25.62
CA ALA A 574 37.89 0.12 -26.29
C ALA A 574 37.56 0.37 -27.77
N GLY A 575 36.48 -0.23 -28.30
CA GLY A 575 36.13 -0.08 -29.71
C GLY A 575 37.12 -0.70 -30.71
N MET A 576 38.02 -1.58 -30.22
CA MET A 576 39.09 -2.18 -31.00
C MET A 576 38.68 -3.45 -31.74
N LEU A 577 37.51 -4.01 -31.42
CA LEU A 577 36.91 -5.12 -32.20
C LEU A 577 35.93 -4.51 -33.19
N ASN A 578 36.31 -4.53 -34.48
CA ASN A 578 35.34 -4.34 -35.57
C ASN A 578 34.30 -5.45 -35.49
N LYS A 579 33.01 -5.05 -35.62
CA LYS A 579 31.84 -5.96 -35.65
C LYS A 579 32.00 -7.06 -36.66
#